data_29fede80822fd6d02bf7982062341073
#
_entry.id   29fede80822fd6d02bf7982062341073
#
_cell.length_a   1.000
_cell.length_b   1.000
_cell.length_c   1.000
_cell.angle_alpha   90.00
_cell.angle_beta   90.00
_cell.angle_gamma   90.00
#
_symmetry.space_group_name_H-M   'P 1'
#
loop_
_entity.id
_entity.type
_entity.pdbx_description
1 polymer ?
#
loop_
_entity_poly.entity_id
_entity_poly.type
_entity_poly.pdbx_seq_one_letter_code
_entity_poly.pdbx_strand_id
1 'polypeptide(L)'
;HSFPTRRSSDLQGRIQKWVDHSISVTINLPNDVDEDLVNRLYVEAWKSGCKGCTVYRDGSRSGVLISTKSEKKAELPPCKPPTVVETRPRVLEADVVRFQNNKEKWVAFVGLLDGHPYEIFTGLQDDDEGILLPKSVTTGRIIKNVDEDGTKRYDFQFENKRGYKTTIEGLSEKFNKEYWNYAKLISGVLRYRMPIEQVIKLVGSLQLNSESINTWKNGVERALKKYIQDGTEAKGKKCPNCGNETLVYQEGCLICTTCGASRCG
;
A
#
# COMPACT_ATOMS: atom_id res chain seq x y z
N HIS A 1 20.04 -44.13 -8.33
CA HIS A 1 19.78 -42.68 -8.33
C HIS A 1 20.59 -42.02 -9.48
N SER A 2 19.94 -41.84 -10.64
CA SER A 2 20.53 -41.06 -11.74
C SER A 2 20.44 -39.58 -11.36
N PHE A 3 21.59 -38.94 -11.18
CA PHE A 3 21.68 -37.51 -10.90
C PHE A 3 20.96 -36.70 -12.00
N PRO A 4 20.09 -35.70 -11.64
CA PRO A 4 19.38 -34.88 -12.62
C PRO A 4 20.34 -34.11 -13.57
N THR A 5 21.60 -33.95 -13.20
CA THR A 5 22.66 -33.29 -13.95
C THR A 5 23.08 -34.03 -15.25
N ARG A 6 23.05 -35.38 -15.28
CA ARG A 6 23.40 -36.16 -16.47
C ARG A 6 22.39 -35.94 -17.60
N ARG A 7 21.08 -35.85 -17.27
CA ARG A 7 20.06 -35.57 -18.29
C ARG A 7 20.17 -34.17 -18.88
N SER A 8 20.57 -33.17 -18.07
CA SER A 8 20.81 -31.81 -18.57
C SER A 8 21.92 -31.71 -19.56
N SER A 9 23.08 -32.34 -19.29
CA SER A 9 24.23 -32.36 -20.20
C SER A 9 23.94 -33.11 -21.49
N ASP A 10 23.25 -34.25 -21.43
CA ASP A 10 22.82 -35.01 -22.61
C ASP A 10 21.88 -34.21 -23.50
N LEU A 11 20.89 -33.52 -22.90
CA LEU A 11 19.94 -32.68 -23.64
C LEU A 11 20.63 -31.48 -24.27
N GLN A 12 21.48 -30.79 -23.51
CA GLN A 12 22.29 -29.67 -24.01
C GLN A 12 23.20 -30.09 -25.16
N GLY A 13 23.92 -31.19 -25.04
CA GLY A 13 24.79 -31.70 -26.07
C GLY A 13 24.05 -32.07 -27.36
N ARG A 14 22.82 -32.61 -27.26
CA ARG A 14 21.98 -32.90 -28.43
C ARG A 14 21.54 -31.65 -29.14
N ILE A 15 21.10 -30.61 -28.39
CA ILE A 15 20.66 -29.33 -28.95
C ILE A 15 21.85 -28.54 -29.50
N GLN A 16 23.02 -28.61 -28.86
CA GLN A 16 24.23 -27.89 -29.26
C GLN A 16 24.69 -28.18 -30.68
N LYS A 17 24.35 -29.35 -31.24
CA LYS A 17 24.63 -29.71 -32.63
C LYS A 17 23.94 -28.82 -33.67
N TRP A 18 22.83 -28.18 -33.26
CA TRP A 18 22.00 -27.36 -34.12
C TRP A 18 22.11 -25.86 -33.82
N VAL A 19 23.00 -25.49 -32.89
CA VAL A 19 23.19 -24.09 -32.44
C VAL A 19 24.66 -23.72 -32.64
N ASP A 20 24.91 -22.66 -33.40
CA ASP A 20 26.26 -22.18 -33.69
C ASP A 20 26.95 -21.59 -32.45
N HIS A 21 26.20 -20.85 -31.62
CA HIS A 21 26.71 -20.30 -30.37
C HIS A 21 26.73 -21.34 -29.24
N SER A 22 27.51 -21.08 -28.21
CA SER A 22 27.50 -21.87 -26.99
C SER A 22 26.20 -21.70 -26.23
N ILE A 23 25.55 -22.80 -25.84
CA ILE A 23 24.42 -22.80 -24.94
C ILE A 23 24.96 -22.64 -23.52
N SER A 24 24.48 -21.60 -22.79
CA SER A 24 24.85 -21.38 -21.40
C SER A 24 23.93 -22.20 -20.48
N VAL A 25 24.52 -23.11 -19.72
CA VAL A 25 23.84 -23.88 -18.68
C VAL A 25 24.63 -23.80 -17.39
N THR A 26 23.97 -23.49 -16.28
CA THR A 26 24.58 -23.50 -14.95
C THR A 26 24.08 -24.69 -14.15
N ILE A 27 25.01 -25.49 -13.66
CA ILE A 27 24.73 -26.62 -12.76
C ILE A 27 24.93 -26.13 -11.34
N ASN A 28 23.84 -26.10 -10.56
CA ASN A 28 23.87 -25.70 -9.16
C ASN A 28 24.16 -26.92 -8.27
N LEU A 29 25.18 -26.81 -7.43
CA LEU A 29 25.64 -27.86 -6.53
C LEU A 29 25.50 -27.39 -5.06
N PRO A 30 25.18 -28.33 -4.13
CA PRO A 30 25.23 -28.06 -2.71
C PRO A 30 26.63 -27.67 -2.23
N ASN A 31 26.68 -27.01 -1.06
CA ASN A 31 27.97 -26.55 -0.48
C ASN A 31 28.92 -27.67 -0.08
N ASP A 32 28.38 -28.86 0.24
CA ASP A 32 29.11 -30.04 0.73
C ASP A 32 29.63 -30.97 -0.39
N VAL A 33 29.66 -30.49 -1.64
CA VAL A 33 30.06 -31.26 -2.80
C VAL A 33 31.58 -31.35 -2.90
N ASP A 34 32.05 -32.58 -3.13
CA ASP A 34 33.46 -32.91 -3.35
C ASP A 34 33.97 -32.34 -4.69
N GLU A 35 35.22 -31.95 -4.72
CA GLU A 35 35.92 -31.40 -5.89
C GLU A 35 35.97 -32.43 -7.05
N ASP A 36 36.09 -33.71 -6.73
CA ASP A 36 36.06 -34.80 -7.72
C ASP A 36 34.72 -34.88 -8.48
N LEU A 37 33.60 -34.55 -7.83
CA LEU A 37 32.31 -34.51 -8.50
C LEU A 37 32.23 -33.34 -9.48
N VAL A 38 32.77 -32.20 -9.12
CA VAL A 38 32.82 -31.02 -10.02
C VAL A 38 33.64 -31.35 -11.27
N ASN A 39 34.79 -31.98 -11.10
CA ASN A 39 35.64 -32.40 -12.21
C ASN A 39 34.92 -33.39 -13.14
N ARG A 40 34.26 -34.41 -12.57
CA ARG A 40 33.43 -35.35 -13.35
C ARG A 40 32.31 -34.69 -14.13
N LEU A 41 31.68 -33.66 -13.61
CA LEU A 41 30.63 -32.93 -14.30
C LEU A 41 31.16 -32.18 -15.54
N TYR A 42 32.30 -31.55 -15.45
CA TYR A 42 32.94 -30.92 -16.61
C TYR A 42 33.36 -31.95 -17.68
N VAL A 43 33.91 -33.07 -17.26
CA VAL A 43 34.27 -34.14 -18.19
C VAL A 43 33.02 -34.75 -18.88
N GLU A 44 31.96 -34.95 -18.15
CA GLU A 44 30.68 -35.46 -18.71
C GLU A 44 30.04 -34.47 -19.67
N ALA A 45 30.03 -33.17 -19.34
CA ALA A 45 29.54 -32.12 -20.23
C ALA A 45 30.34 -32.08 -21.55
N TRP A 46 31.66 -32.18 -21.46
CA TRP A 46 32.53 -32.24 -22.65
C TRP A 46 32.25 -33.49 -23.49
N LYS A 47 32.14 -34.68 -22.87
CA LYS A 47 31.82 -35.95 -23.58
C LYS A 47 30.43 -35.91 -24.24
N SER A 48 29.50 -35.17 -23.65
CA SER A 48 28.14 -34.97 -24.20
C SER A 48 28.11 -33.99 -25.39
N GLY A 49 29.24 -33.35 -25.73
CA GLY A 49 29.33 -32.39 -26.84
C GLY A 49 28.84 -30.97 -26.49
N CYS A 50 28.81 -30.61 -25.21
CA CYS A 50 28.50 -29.25 -24.79
C CYS A 50 29.68 -28.30 -25.11
N LYS A 51 29.40 -27.12 -25.70
CA LYS A 51 30.39 -26.06 -25.95
C LYS A 51 30.64 -25.17 -24.73
N GLY A 52 29.78 -25.21 -23.74
CA GLY A 52 29.91 -24.44 -22.50
C GLY A 52 29.14 -25.11 -21.34
N CYS A 53 29.74 -25.05 -20.16
CA CYS A 53 29.13 -25.51 -18.92
C CYS A 53 29.65 -24.65 -17.76
N THR A 54 28.77 -24.20 -16.90
CA THR A 54 29.13 -23.46 -15.68
C THR A 54 28.65 -24.25 -14.47
N VAL A 55 29.52 -24.39 -13.48
CA VAL A 55 29.14 -25.01 -12.20
C VAL A 55 29.15 -23.93 -11.13
N TYR A 56 28.05 -23.85 -10.37
CA TYR A 56 27.91 -22.99 -9.22
C TYR A 56 27.74 -23.85 -7.96
N ARG A 57 28.57 -23.63 -6.96
CA ARG A 57 28.48 -24.25 -5.66
C ARG A 57 27.92 -23.27 -4.65
N ASP A 58 26.90 -23.68 -3.90
CA ASP A 58 26.27 -22.84 -2.87
C ASP A 58 27.34 -22.27 -1.92
N GLY A 59 27.27 -20.97 -1.65
CA GLY A 59 28.23 -20.27 -0.78
C GLY A 59 29.57 -19.88 -1.41
N SER A 60 29.83 -20.22 -2.69
CA SER A 60 31.10 -19.86 -3.37
C SER A 60 31.18 -18.37 -3.73
N ARG A 61 30.08 -17.65 -3.76
CA ARG A 61 30.02 -16.19 -3.99
C ARG A 61 29.01 -15.55 -3.03
N SER A 62 29.40 -14.49 -2.34
CA SER A 62 28.50 -13.67 -1.57
C SER A 62 27.55 -12.90 -2.50
N GLY A 63 26.22 -13.02 -2.29
CA GLY A 63 25.21 -12.25 -3.02
C GLY A 63 24.55 -12.92 -4.22
N VAL A 64 24.78 -14.22 -4.48
CA VAL A 64 24.09 -15.00 -5.52
C VAL A 64 23.15 -16.00 -4.87
N LEU A 65 21.97 -16.20 -5.49
CA LEU A 65 20.87 -17.06 -5.07
C LEU A 65 21.31 -18.26 -4.23
N ILE A 66 20.97 -18.25 -2.97
CA ILE A 66 21.11 -19.39 -2.07
C ILE A 66 19.93 -20.31 -2.39
N SER A 67 20.18 -21.52 -2.92
CA SER A 67 19.13 -22.54 -2.90
C SER A 67 18.94 -22.93 -1.44
N THR A 68 17.87 -22.42 -0.84
CA THR A 68 17.40 -22.94 0.42
C THR A 68 17.06 -24.42 0.23
N LYS A 69 17.96 -25.32 0.65
CA LYS A 69 17.48 -26.60 1.18
C LYS A 69 16.31 -26.23 2.08
N SER A 70 15.17 -26.86 1.90
CA SER A 70 14.06 -26.75 2.82
C SER A 70 14.57 -27.14 4.22
N GLU A 71 15.27 -26.24 4.88
CA GLU A 71 15.14 -26.13 6.32
C GLU A 71 13.64 -26.01 6.51
N LYS A 72 13.07 -26.94 7.27
CA LYS A 72 11.71 -26.79 7.78
C LYS A 72 11.58 -25.31 8.06
N LYS A 73 10.79 -24.61 7.22
CA LYS A 73 10.44 -23.22 7.48
C LYS A 73 10.19 -23.19 8.97
N ALA A 74 11.05 -22.54 9.75
CA ALA A 74 10.65 -22.11 11.06
C ALA A 74 9.33 -21.43 10.74
N GLU A 75 8.22 -22.05 11.13
CA GLU A 75 6.90 -21.48 10.93
C GLU A 75 7.04 -20.11 11.55
N LEU A 76 7.08 -19.10 10.69
CA LEU A 76 6.95 -17.72 11.15
C LEU A 76 5.78 -17.79 12.11
N PRO A 77 5.95 -17.37 13.38
CA PRO A 77 4.84 -17.41 14.33
C PRO A 77 3.65 -16.86 13.58
N PRO A 78 2.50 -17.56 13.54
CA PRO A 78 1.39 -17.21 12.69
C PRO A 78 1.16 -15.73 12.90
N CYS A 79 1.34 -14.95 11.85
CA CYS A 79 1.03 -13.53 11.86
C CYS A 79 -0.41 -13.50 12.34
N LYS A 80 -0.63 -13.16 13.62
CA LYS A 80 -1.99 -13.06 14.16
C LYS A 80 -2.69 -12.15 13.20
N PRO A 81 -3.68 -12.61 12.43
CA PRO A 81 -4.37 -11.72 11.53
C PRO A 81 -4.82 -10.55 12.40
N PRO A 82 -4.53 -9.31 12.02
CA PRO A 82 -5.06 -8.18 12.76
C PRO A 82 -6.55 -8.44 12.90
N THR A 83 -7.15 -8.10 14.05
CA THR A 83 -8.58 -8.26 14.30
C THR A 83 -9.31 -7.29 13.36
N VAL A 84 -9.42 -7.65 12.10
CA VAL A 84 -10.01 -6.83 11.05
C VAL A 84 -11.45 -7.25 10.88
N VAL A 85 -12.34 -6.29 10.78
CA VAL A 85 -13.70 -6.55 10.32
C VAL A 85 -13.59 -7.04 8.88
N GLU A 86 -13.73 -8.34 8.67
CA GLU A 86 -13.62 -8.98 7.35
C GLU A 86 -14.64 -8.44 6.37
N THR A 87 -15.82 -8.09 6.86
CA THR A 87 -16.93 -7.62 6.04
C THR A 87 -17.28 -6.16 6.37
N ARG A 88 -17.21 -5.30 5.36
CA ARG A 88 -17.62 -3.91 5.50
C ARG A 88 -19.14 -3.84 5.78
N PRO A 89 -19.59 -3.15 6.84
CA PRO A 89 -21.00 -2.90 7.07
C PRO A 89 -21.65 -2.15 5.89
N ARG A 90 -22.96 -2.38 5.68
CA ARG A 90 -23.68 -1.69 4.61
C ARG A 90 -23.66 -0.18 4.78
N VAL A 91 -23.81 0.30 6.00
CA VAL A 91 -23.86 1.71 6.36
C VAL A 91 -22.72 2.03 7.32
N LEU A 92 -22.00 3.10 7.04
CA LEU A 92 -20.99 3.66 7.93
C LEU A 92 -21.32 5.12 8.21
N GLU A 93 -21.22 5.55 9.47
CA GLU A 93 -21.19 6.96 9.80
C GLU A 93 -19.99 7.61 9.12
N ALA A 94 -20.12 8.85 8.71
CA ALA A 94 -19.06 9.52 7.98
C ALA A 94 -18.92 10.98 8.35
N ASP A 95 -17.67 11.41 8.45
CA ASP A 95 -17.31 12.82 8.57
C ASP A 95 -17.05 13.43 7.20
N VAL A 96 -17.36 14.70 7.07
CA VAL A 96 -17.15 15.49 5.86
C VAL A 96 -16.05 16.51 6.10
N VAL A 97 -14.95 16.38 5.38
CA VAL A 97 -13.82 17.31 5.45
C VAL A 97 -13.64 18.00 4.11
N ARG A 98 -13.67 19.31 4.10
CA ARG A 98 -13.45 20.12 2.88
C ARG A 98 -12.00 20.57 2.81
N PHE A 99 -11.45 20.56 1.60
CA PHE A 99 -10.11 21.01 1.33
C PHE A 99 -10.00 21.62 -0.07
N GLN A 100 -8.84 22.15 -0.39
CA GLN A 100 -8.51 22.59 -1.75
C GLN A 100 -7.48 21.64 -2.34
N ASN A 101 -7.67 21.30 -3.62
CA ASN A 101 -6.68 20.65 -4.43
C ASN A 101 -6.39 21.59 -5.61
N ASN A 102 -5.19 22.16 -5.65
CA ASN A 102 -4.87 23.29 -6.49
C ASN A 102 -5.82 24.48 -6.22
N LYS A 103 -6.63 24.87 -7.18
CA LYS A 103 -7.64 25.95 -7.06
C LYS A 103 -9.06 25.43 -6.88
N GLU A 104 -9.27 24.13 -6.97
CA GLU A 104 -10.56 23.49 -6.92
C GLU A 104 -10.98 23.18 -5.49
N LYS A 105 -12.29 23.22 -5.24
CA LYS A 105 -12.88 22.81 -3.96
C LYS A 105 -13.11 21.31 -3.96
N TRP A 106 -12.59 20.63 -2.97
CA TRP A 106 -12.70 19.19 -2.81
C TRP A 106 -13.33 18.83 -1.47
N VAL A 107 -13.85 17.63 -1.42
CA VAL A 107 -14.43 17.06 -0.20
C VAL A 107 -13.88 15.64 0.00
N ALA A 108 -13.61 15.31 1.27
CA ALA A 108 -13.35 13.95 1.72
C ALA A 108 -14.49 13.48 2.61
N PHE A 109 -14.99 12.28 2.36
CA PHE A 109 -15.88 11.53 3.23
C PHE A 109 -15.05 10.48 3.95
N VAL A 110 -14.92 10.58 5.25
CA VAL A 110 -14.22 9.60 6.08
C VAL A 110 -15.25 8.73 6.76
N GLY A 111 -15.39 7.51 6.27
CA GLY A 111 -16.28 6.51 6.86
C GLY A 111 -15.69 5.94 8.14
N LEU A 112 -16.50 5.87 9.19
CA LEU A 112 -16.07 5.47 10.53
C LEU A 112 -16.70 4.12 10.91
N LEU A 113 -15.91 3.28 11.52
CA LEU A 113 -16.38 2.07 12.18
C LEU A 113 -15.92 2.12 13.65
N ASP A 114 -16.86 2.10 14.58
CA ASP A 114 -16.62 2.24 16.01
C ASP A 114 -15.77 3.48 16.35
N GLY A 115 -16.03 4.59 15.66
CA GLY A 115 -15.32 5.86 15.84
C GLY A 115 -13.93 5.93 15.18
N HIS A 116 -13.45 4.85 14.56
CA HIS A 116 -12.17 4.81 13.86
C HIS A 116 -12.33 4.95 12.34
N PRO A 117 -11.44 5.66 11.64
CA PRO A 117 -11.44 5.72 10.18
C PRO A 117 -11.32 4.32 9.58
N TYR A 118 -12.28 3.98 8.73
CA TYR A 118 -12.37 2.69 8.06
C TYR A 118 -12.22 2.79 6.55
N GLU A 119 -12.74 3.88 5.98
CA GLU A 119 -12.62 4.17 4.55
C GLU A 119 -12.62 5.69 4.31
N ILE A 120 -12.10 6.09 3.17
CA ILE A 120 -12.10 7.47 2.72
C ILE A 120 -12.51 7.52 1.24
N PHE A 121 -13.33 8.50 0.88
CA PHE A 121 -13.65 8.84 -0.50
C PHE A 121 -13.42 10.33 -0.71
N THR A 122 -12.86 10.70 -1.86
CA THR A 122 -12.57 12.10 -2.17
C THR A 122 -13.09 12.45 -3.54
N GLY A 123 -13.62 13.65 -3.68
CA GLY A 123 -14.14 14.13 -4.94
C GLY A 123 -14.22 15.63 -5.03
N LEU A 124 -14.42 16.11 -6.25
CA LEU A 124 -14.64 17.50 -6.57
C LEU A 124 -15.96 17.98 -6.01
N GLN A 125 -15.97 19.15 -5.37
CA GLN A 125 -17.20 19.84 -4.93
C GLN A 125 -17.53 20.93 -5.96
N ASP A 126 -18.30 20.54 -6.94
CA ASP A 126 -18.70 21.37 -8.06
C ASP A 126 -20.11 21.02 -8.50
N ASP A 127 -20.82 21.99 -9.10
CA ASP A 127 -22.22 21.82 -9.52
C ASP A 127 -22.33 21.04 -10.83
N ASP A 128 -21.33 21.11 -11.69
CA ASP A 128 -21.34 20.50 -13.03
C ASP A 128 -20.57 19.16 -13.08
N GLU A 129 -19.35 19.14 -12.55
CA GLU A 129 -18.44 18.00 -12.68
C GLU A 129 -18.24 17.19 -11.39
N GLY A 130 -18.89 17.58 -10.29
CA GLY A 130 -18.65 17.01 -8.98
C GLY A 130 -19.91 16.68 -8.21
N ILE A 131 -19.90 17.02 -6.94
CA ILE A 131 -21.07 16.89 -6.05
C ILE A 131 -21.38 18.23 -5.40
N LEU A 132 -22.68 18.54 -5.33
CA LEU A 132 -23.17 19.68 -4.59
C LEU A 132 -23.44 19.28 -3.13
N LEU A 133 -22.69 19.85 -2.20
CA LEU A 133 -22.84 19.59 -0.78
C LEU A 133 -22.94 20.91 0.02
N PRO A 134 -24.05 21.18 0.73
CA PRO A 134 -24.19 22.37 1.55
C PRO A 134 -23.06 22.51 2.58
N LYS A 135 -22.56 23.73 2.79
CA LYS A 135 -21.45 23.99 3.74
C LYS A 135 -21.77 23.56 5.18
N SER A 136 -23.05 23.52 5.55
CA SER A 136 -23.50 23.12 6.88
C SER A 136 -23.42 21.62 7.15
N VAL A 137 -23.22 20.80 6.12
CA VAL A 137 -23.11 19.34 6.27
C VAL A 137 -21.68 18.98 6.64
N THR A 138 -21.46 18.56 7.87
CA THR A 138 -20.16 18.13 8.40
C THR A 138 -20.10 16.64 8.70
N THR A 139 -21.25 15.98 8.76
CA THR A 139 -21.40 14.54 9.01
C THR A 139 -22.48 13.95 8.13
N GLY A 140 -22.48 12.62 8.00
CA GLY A 140 -23.50 11.89 7.26
C GLY A 140 -23.23 10.39 7.32
N ARG A 141 -23.69 9.66 6.31
CA ARG A 141 -23.56 8.20 6.21
C ARG A 141 -23.12 7.77 4.82
N ILE A 142 -22.20 6.84 4.74
CA ILE A 142 -21.84 6.19 3.48
C ILE A 142 -22.58 4.86 3.39
N ILE A 143 -23.43 4.73 2.40
CA ILE A 143 -24.24 3.53 2.15
C ILE A 143 -23.64 2.77 0.97
N LYS A 144 -23.29 1.51 1.20
CA LYS A 144 -22.86 0.60 0.14
C LYS A 144 -24.06 -0.20 -0.34
N ASN A 145 -24.40 -0.02 -1.59
CA ASN A 145 -25.38 -0.83 -2.30
C ASN A 145 -24.66 -1.83 -3.21
N VAL A 146 -25.26 -3.00 -3.40
CA VAL A 146 -24.78 -4.02 -4.31
C VAL A 146 -25.95 -4.37 -5.21
N ASP A 147 -25.78 -4.13 -6.50
CA ASP A 147 -26.80 -4.39 -7.50
C ASP A 147 -26.89 -5.90 -7.81
N GLU A 148 -27.89 -6.34 -8.56
CA GLU A 148 -28.12 -7.75 -8.87
C GLU A 148 -26.95 -8.40 -9.64
N ASP A 149 -26.23 -7.62 -10.43
CA ASP A 149 -25.02 -8.04 -11.17
C ASP A 149 -23.74 -8.07 -10.31
N GLY A 150 -23.84 -7.72 -9.01
CA GLY A 150 -22.72 -7.63 -8.07
C GLY A 150 -21.95 -6.32 -8.13
N THR A 151 -22.36 -5.35 -8.95
CA THR A 151 -21.76 -4.02 -9.01
C THR A 151 -21.96 -3.27 -7.70
N LYS A 152 -20.90 -2.65 -7.19
CA LYS A 152 -20.91 -1.94 -5.90
C LYS A 152 -21.06 -0.46 -6.15
N ARG A 153 -22.15 0.12 -5.65
CA ARG A 153 -22.41 1.56 -5.63
C ARG A 153 -22.27 2.10 -4.21
N TYR A 154 -21.69 3.29 -4.09
CA TYR A 154 -21.54 4.00 -2.82
C TYR A 154 -22.31 5.31 -2.90
N ASP A 155 -23.19 5.52 -1.94
CA ASP A 155 -24.03 6.71 -1.82
C ASP A 155 -23.68 7.44 -0.52
N PHE A 156 -23.83 8.77 -0.50
CA PHE A 156 -23.66 9.57 0.70
C PHE A 156 -24.98 10.18 1.10
N GLN A 157 -25.44 9.89 2.31
CA GLN A 157 -26.69 10.40 2.86
C GLN A 157 -26.40 11.35 4.02
N PHE A 158 -27.08 12.48 4.05
CA PHE A 158 -26.99 13.45 5.14
C PHE A 158 -28.37 14.02 5.47
N GLU A 159 -28.49 14.61 6.66
CA GLU A 159 -29.68 15.35 7.07
C GLU A 159 -29.41 16.84 6.90
N ASN A 160 -30.37 17.51 6.28
CA ASN A 160 -30.34 18.97 6.21
C ASN A 160 -30.82 19.59 7.54
N LYS A 161 -30.69 20.92 7.67
CA LYS A 161 -31.09 21.66 8.88
C LYS A 161 -32.58 21.50 9.26
N ARG A 162 -33.44 21.02 8.35
CA ARG A 162 -34.87 20.79 8.55
C ARG A 162 -35.18 19.31 8.87
N GLY A 163 -34.18 18.46 9.05
CA GLY A 163 -34.33 17.02 9.32
C GLY A 163 -34.65 16.15 8.11
N TYR A 164 -34.65 16.71 6.89
CA TYR A 164 -34.86 15.90 5.69
C TYR A 164 -33.57 15.19 5.28
N LYS A 165 -33.69 13.90 4.99
CA LYS A 165 -32.60 13.08 4.46
C LYS A 165 -32.41 13.32 2.96
N THR A 166 -31.21 13.69 2.59
CA THR A 166 -30.81 13.87 1.20
C THR A 166 -29.72 12.86 0.88
N THR A 167 -29.82 12.19 -0.25
CA THR A 167 -28.85 11.19 -0.69
C THR A 167 -28.17 11.63 -1.99
N ILE A 168 -26.86 11.62 -1.99
CA ILE A 168 -26.04 11.78 -3.19
C ILE A 168 -25.69 10.36 -3.64
N GLU A 169 -26.25 9.94 -4.76
CA GLU A 169 -26.04 8.60 -5.30
C GLU A 169 -24.81 8.53 -6.19
N GLY A 170 -24.19 7.35 -6.26
CA GLY A 170 -23.15 7.03 -7.21
C GLY A 170 -21.86 7.82 -7.02
N LEU A 171 -21.30 7.88 -5.82
CA LEU A 171 -20.02 8.56 -5.57
C LEU A 171 -18.90 8.05 -6.50
N SER A 172 -18.87 6.75 -6.81
CA SER A 172 -17.89 6.13 -7.70
C SER A 172 -17.99 6.61 -9.15
N GLU A 173 -19.14 7.08 -9.57
CA GLU A 173 -19.41 7.56 -10.93
C GLU A 173 -19.08 9.04 -11.06
N LYS A 174 -19.34 9.80 -9.98
CA LYS A 174 -19.14 11.26 -9.93
C LYS A 174 -17.72 11.69 -9.60
N PHE A 175 -16.94 10.81 -8.99
CA PHE A 175 -15.57 11.14 -8.59
C PHE A 175 -14.56 10.73 -9.66
N ASN A 176 -13.52 11.52 -9.79
CA ASN A 176 -12.40 11.22 -10.68
C ASN A 176 -11.81 9.84 -10.35
N LYS A 177 -11.68 8.99 -11.37
CA LYS A 177 -11.29 7.57 -11.22
C LYS A 177 -9.91 7.37 -10.63
N GLU A 178 -8.97 8.26 -10.91
CA GLU A 178 -7.60 8.18 -10.38
C GLU A 178 -7.61 8.38 -8.87
N TYR A 179 -8.19 9.47 -8.40
CA TYR A 179 -8.30 9.77 -6.96
C TYR A 179 -9.21 8.79 -6.23
N TRP A 180 -10.22 8.25 -6.90
CA TRP A 180 -11.03 7.15 -6.39
C TRP A 180 -10.20 5.90 -6.12
N ASN A 181 -9.27 5.56 -7.00
CA ASN A 181 -8.38 4.42 -6.83
C ASN A 181 -7.38 4.64 -5.69
N TYR A 182 -6.80 5.82 -5.56
CA TYR A 182 -5.96 6.16 -4.39
C TYR A 182 -6.76 6.06 -3.09
N ALA A 183 -7.97 6.57 -3.06
CA ALA A 183 -8.86 6.47 -1.90
C ALA A 183 -9.20 5.03 -1.54
N LYS A 184 -9.41 4.14 -2.53
CA LYS A 184 -9.57 2.70 -2.30
C LYS A 184 -8.35 2.06 -1.64
N LEU A 185 -7.14 2.37 -2.10
CA LEU A 185 -5.91 1.85 -1.53
C LEU A 185 -5.74 2.31 -0.08
N ILE A 186 -5.96 3.60 0.19
CA ILE A 186 -5.93 4.16 1.55
C ILE A 186 -7.00 3.49 2.43
N SER A 187 -8.22 3.31 1.90
CA SER A 187 -9.28 2.59 2.62
C SER A 187 -8.90 1.16 2.95
N GLY A 188 -8.18 0.47 2.04
CA GLY A 188 -7.62 -0.85 2.29
C GLY A 188 -6.70 -0.86 3.51
N VAL A 189 -5.78 0.09 3.58
CA VAL A 189 -4.83 0.25 4.69
C VAL A 189 -5.54 0.59 6.00
N LEU A 190 -6.56 1.47 5.98
CA LEU A 190 -7.36 1.84 7.15
C LEU A 190 -8.13 0.64 7.73
N ARG A 191 -8.69 -0.21 6.87
CA ARG A 191 -9.40 -1.45 7.28
C ARG A 191 -8.51 -2.40 8.06
N TYR A 192 -7.24 -2.47 7.72
CA TYR A 192 -6.24 -3.24 8.45
C TYR A 192 -5.73 -2.54 9.71
N ARG A 193 -6.38 -1.44 10.12
CA ARG A 193 -6.08 -0.67 11.35
C ARG A 193 -4.61 -0.26 11.45
N MET A 194 -4.00 0.09 10.31
CA MET A 194 -2.69 0.72 10.33
C MET A 194 -2.79 2.01 11.18
N PRO A 195 -1.85 2.26 12.11
CA PRO A 195 -1.84 3.49 12.89
C PRO A 195 -1.98 4.74 12.00
N ILE A 196 -2.85 5.66 12.36
CA ILE A 196 -3.19 6.82 11.52
C ILE A 196 -1.96 7.64 11.15
N GLU A 197 -0.98 7.77 12.05
CA GLU A 197 0.28 8.47 11.80
C GLU A 197 1.07 7.80 10.67
N GLN A 198 1.01 6.48 10.56
CA GLN A 198 1.67 5.74 9.48
C GLN A 198 0.92 5.91 8.16
N VAL A 199 -0.41 5.92 8.19
CA VAL A 199 -1.23 6.21 7.01
C VAL A 199 -0.95 7.63 6.49
N ILE A 200 -0.86 8.61 7.37
CA ILE A 200 -0.52 10.00 7.02
C ILE A 200 0.89 10.08 6.41
N LYS A 201 1.88 9.38 6.97
CA LYS A 201 3.22 9.31 6.36
C LYS A 201 3.20 8.68 4.97
N LEU A 202 2.43 7.61 4.81
CA LEU A 202 2.26 6.93 3.52
C LEU A 202 1.65 7.89 2.49
N VAL A 203 0.56 8.58 2.84
CA VAL A 203 -0.08 9.56 1.95
C VAL A 203 0.87 10.72 1.61
N GLY A 204 1.59 11.25 2.60
CA GLY A 204 2.58 12.32 2.41
C GLY A 204 3.75 11.93 1.49
N SER A 205 4.09 10.64 1.44
CA SER A 205 5.17 10.13 0.58
C SER A 205 4.76 9.95 -0.89
N LEU A 206 3.45 10.03 -1.21
CA LEU A 206 2.99 9.89 -2.59
C LEU A 206 3.52 11.03 -3.46
N GLN A 207 4.05 10.65 -4.61
CA GLN A 207 4.49 11.62 -5.63
C GLN A 207 3.36 11.81 -6.64
N LEU A 208 2.64 12.91 -6.51
CA LEU A 208 1.58 13.30 -7.43
C LEU A 208 2.07 14.47 -8.29
N ASN A 209 1.64 14.51 -9.54
CA ASN A 209 1.97 15.60 -10.46
C ASN A 209 1.23 16.88 -10.05
N SER A 210 1.70 17.55 -9.01
CA SER A 210 1.14 18.82 -8.54
C SER A 210 2.24 19.68 -7.95
N GLU A 211 2.37 20.89 -8.47
CA GLU A 211 3.32 21.92 -7.99
C GLU A 211 2.70 22.85 -6.93
N SER A 212 1.43 22.67 -6.61
CA SER A 212 0.70 23.53 -5.67
C SER A 212 0.98 23.17 -4.21
N ILE A 213 0.96 24.19 -3.34
CA ILE A 213 1.01 24.02 -1.87
C ILE A 213 -0.24 23.28 -1.38
N ASN A 214 -1.40 23.54 -2.00
CA ASN A 214 -2.65 22.86 -1.69
C ASN A 214 -2.81 21.66 -2.64
N THR A 215 -2.48 20.48 -2.17
CA THR A 215 -2.57 19.26 -2.95
C THR A 215 -3.62 18.33 -2.37
N TRP A 216 -4.07 17.37 -3.18
CA TRP A 216 -4.98 16.32 -2.75
C TRP A 216 -4.44 15.56 -1.52
N LYS A 217 -3.15 15.22 -1.51
CA LYS A 217 -2.54 14.53 -0.36
C LYS A 217 -2.61 15.35 0.93
N ASN A 218 -2.36 16.66 0.87
CA ASN A 218 -2.49 17.53 2.05
C ASN A 218 -3.94 17.59 2.56
N GLY A 219 -4.91 17.53 1.65
CA GLY A 219 -6.33 17.43 1.99
C GLY A 219 -6.68 16.13 2.70
N VAL A 220 -6.19 15.00 2.18
CA VAL A 220 -6.39 13.67 2.82
C VAL A 220 -5.65 13.59 4.16
N GLU A 221 -4.42 14.08 4.24
CA GLU A 221 -3.70 14.16 5.51
C GLU A 221 -4.49 14.96 6.55
N ARG A 222 -5.03 16.12 6.18
CA ARG A 222 -5.86 16.94 7.08
C ARG A 222 -7.11 16.18 7.53
N ALA A 223 -7.77 15.46 6.61
CA ALA A 223 -8.95 14.67 6.94
C ALA A 223 -8.64 13.55 7.95
N LEU A 224 -7.46 12.96 7.89
CA LEU A 224 -7.06 11.87 8.77
C LEU A 224 -6.42 12.34 10.08
N LYS A 225 -5.74 13.50 10.10
CA LYS A 225 -5.06 14.04 11.30
C LYS A 225 -6.00 14.21 12.50
N LYS A 226 -7.26 14.54 12.29
CA LYS A 226 -8.23 14.70 13.37
C LYS A 226 -8.54 13.42 14.16
N TYR A 227 -8.13 12.26 13.65
CA TYR A 227 -8.29 10.96 14.31
C TYR A 227 -7.03 10.48 15.02
N ILE A 228 -5.97 11.28 15.03
CA ILE A 228 -4.81 11.01 15.87
C ILE A 228 -5.23 11.30 17.32
N GLN A 229 -4.95 10.35 18.20
CA GLN A 229 -5.28 10.51 19.60
C GLN A 229 -4.53 11.72 20.20
N ASP A 230 -5.25 12.54 20.95
CA ASP A 230 -4.68 13.70 21.64
C ASP A 230 -3.56 13.28 22.59
N GLY A 231 -2.48 14.07 22.62
CA GLY A 231 -1.28 13.76 23.39
C GLY A 231 -0.28 12.85 22.66
N THR A 232 -0.60 12.32 21.47
CA THR A 232 0.36 11.54 20.68
C THR A 232 1.57 12.39 20.29
N GLU A 233 2.79 11.93 20.59
CA GLU A 233 4.03 12.62 20.23
C GLU A 233 4.28 12.59 18.72
N ALA A 234 4.63 13.74 18.17
CA ALA A 234 5.03 13.85 16.76
C ALA A 234 6.53 13.54 16.58
N LYS A 235 6.91 12.26 16.72
CA LYS A 235 8.30 11.80 16.67
C LYS A 235 9.06 12.33 15.45
N GLY A 236 10.25 12.87 15.67
CA GLY A 236 11.15 13.37 14.63
C GLY A 236 10.75 14.73 14.04
N LYS A 237 9.80 15.44 14.65
CA LYS A 237 9.43 16.80 14.27
C LYS A 237 9.90 17.78 15.33
N LYS A 238 10.59 18.86 14.89
CA LYS A 238 11.02 19.97 15.74
C LYS A 238 10.01 21.10 15.70
N CYS A 239 9.81 21.73 16.85
CA CYS A 239 8.98 22.93 16.92
C CYS A 239 9.65 24.06 16.12
N PRO A 240 8.97 24.69 15.15
CA PRO A 240 9.56 25.75 14.34
C PRO A 240 9.85 27.02 15.16
N ASN A 241 9.23 27.16 16.34
CA ASN A 241 9.39 28.35 17.20
C ASN A 241 10.54 28.20 18.18
N CYS A 242 10.68 27.06 18.86
CA CYS A 242 11.71 26.87 19.91
C CYS A 242 12.74 25.77 19.58
N GLY A 243 12.60 25.05 18.47
CA GLY A 243 13.52 23.99 18.05
C GLY A 243 13.41 22.66 18.81
N ASN A 244 12.62 22.59 19.87
CA ASN A 244 12.47 21.39 20.69
C ASN A 244 11.61 20.31 20.01
N GLU A 245 11.89 19.05 20.29
CA GLU A 245 11.13 17.88 19.79
C GLU A 245 9.96 17.51 20.72
N THR A 246 9.23 18.50 21.20
CA THR A 246 8.13 18.35 22.18
C THR A 246 6.76 18.68 21.54
N LEU A 247 6.61 18.31 20.27
CA LEU A 247 5.34 18.47 19.57
C LEU A 247 4.40 17.28 19.84
N VAL A 248 3.19 17.60 20.25
CA VAL A 248 2.10 16.62 20.43
C VAL A 248 0.91 16.98 19.56
N TYR A 249 0.12 15.97 19.18
CA TYR A 249 -1.15 16.18 18.50
C TYR A 249 -2.24 16.53 19.51
N GLN A 250 -3.03 17.55 19.20
CA GLN A 250 -4.24 17.92 19.94
C GLN A 250 -5.28 18.44 18.95
N GLU A 251 -6.43 17.78 18.90
CA GLU A 251 -7.53 18.08 17.96
C GLU A 251 -7.05 18.15 16.48
N GLY A 252 -6.10 17.30 16.10
CA GLY A 252 -5.51 17.27 14.76
C GLY A 252 -4.46 18.35 14.47
N CYS A 253 -4.19 19.26 15.42
CA CYS A 253 -3.15 20.26 15.34
C CYS A 253 -1.88 19.79 16.08
N LEU A 254 -0.71 20.33 15.71
CA LEU A 254 0.53 20.11 16.41
C LEU A 254 0.73 21.23 17.43
N ILE A 255 0.86 20.90 18.72
CA ILE A 255 1.10 21.85 19.79
C ILE A 255 2.45 21.53 20.44
N CYS A 256 3.27 22.54 20.63
CA CYS A 256 4.52 22.41 21.35
C CYS A 256 4.27 22.53 22.87
N THR A 257 4.58 21.48 23.62
CA THR A 257 4.41 21.49 25.08
C THR A 257 5.39 22.41 25.79
N THR A 258 6.50 22.81 25.17
CA THR A 258 7.52 23.70 25.76
C THR A 258 7.18 25.18 25.59
N CYS A 259 6.74 25.60 24.40
CA CYS A 259 6.52 27.04 24.10
C CYS A 259 5.08 27.40 23.78
N GLY A 260 4.16 26.42 23.75
CA GLY A 260 2.74 26.64 23.42
C GLY A 260 2.45 26.96 21.95
N ALA A 261 3.47 26.97 21.08
CA ALA A 261 3.25 27.23 19.65
C ALA A 261 2.35 26.13 19.05
N SER A 262 1.29 26.55 18.34
CA SER A 262 0.34 25.66 17.68
C SER A 262 0.44 25.79 16.16
N ARG A 263 0.38 24.65 15.46
CA ARG A 263 0.33 24.59 14.00
C ARG A 263 -0.76 23.62 13.58
N CYS A 264 -1.84 24.18 13.04
CA CYS A 264 -2.88 23.43 12.35
C CYS A 264 -2.54 23.43 10.85
N GLY A 265 -2.45 22.25 10.26
CA GLY A 265 -2.07 22.07 8.85
C GLY A 265 -3.26 22.03 7.91
#